data_cd50b537b840a8d022b042682643e2aa
#
_entry.id   cd50b537b840a8d022b042682643e2aa
#
_cell.length_a   1.000
_cell.length_b   1.000
_cell.length_c   1.000
_cell.angle_alpha   90.00
_cell.angle_beta   90.00
_cell.angle_gamma   90.00
#
_symmetry.space_group_name_H-M   'P 1'
#
loop_
_entity.id
_entity.type
_entity.pdbx_description
1 polymer ?
#
loop_
_entity_poly.entity_id
_entity_poly.type
_entity_poly.pdbx_seq_one_letter_code
_entity_poly.pdbx_strand_id
1 'polypeptide(L)'
;MLKWDKTGVSNLAGEIALVTGLAMWLTTIPRIRRKLFELFFYTHYLYIIFMIFFILHVGISFCGMMLPSFYLFVVDRYLRFLQSQRNVRLLSARVLPCETLELNLGKSLGLSYNPLGIMFINVPSISKLQWHPFSITSSSTLEPNKISIVIKSEGSWTKKLYQMLSSPSSLDRLEVSLEGPYAPASKDFLRYDTLVMVSGGSGITPFISIIRELIYMSTMLNYKAPKVILICAFKNSSELTMLDLILPISGTPSDNSNLQLQIEAFVTREKEPKIDNIKPIKAIKFKPHAKDEPLSSILGPKHWLWLGMIIASSFVIFLILLGIITRYYIYPIDHNTNKIFLTTWRSVINVLVMCICIVVTASAAVFWNKRQNDIETSQVQNMVGTTGTRSSYDLELENHPRQSLSQATNVHYGQRPDLRRMLLEYNGSSTNVFASGPKRLRQEVATICSSGLADNLHFESVSFSW
;
A
#
# COMPACT_ATOMS: atom_id res chain seq x y z
N MET A 1 -33.48 -26.63 -18.49
CA MET A 1 -32.36 -25.74 -18.15
C MET A 1 -32.69 -24.26 -18.23
N LEU A 2 -33.43 -23.79 -19.23
CA LEU A 2 -33.80 -22.37 -19.41
C LEU A 2 -35.02 -21.90 -18.60
N LYS A 3 -35.74 -22.78 -17.96
CA LYS A 3 -36.93 -22.39 -17.18
C LYS A 3 -36.54 -22.02 -15.77
N TRP A 4 -36.92 -20.83 -15.33
CA TRP A 4 -36.87 -20.41 -13.95
C TRP A 4 -37.91 -21.23 -13.17
N ASP A 5 -37.48 -21.87 -12.10
CA ASP A 5 -38.40 -22.60 -11.23
C ASP A 5 -39.28 -21.59 -10.48
N LYS A 6 -40.42 -22.06 -9.94
CA LYS A 6 -41.36 -21.22 -9.14
C LYS A 6 -40.66 -20.56 -7.93
N THR A 7 -39.55 -21.10 -7.50
CA THR A 7 -38.71 -20.56 -6.43
C THR A 7 -37.82 -19.37 -6.87
N GLY A 8 -37.78 -19.00 -8.16
CA GLY A 8 -36.98 -17.92 -8.68
C GLY A 8 -35.50 -18.25 -8.89
N VAL A 9 -35.12 -19.52 -8.87
CA VAL A 9 -33.77 -20.01 -9.10
C VAL A 9 -33.52 -20.25 -10.58
N SER A 10 -32.42 -19.72 -11.14
CA SER A 10 -32.03 -19.97 -12.54
C SER A 10 -30.86 -20.95 -12.60
N ASN A 11 -31.08 -22.14 -13.14
CA ASN A 11 -30.01 -23.12 -13.34
C ASN A 11 -28.97 -22.63 -14.34
N LEU A 12 -29.37 -21.94 -15.40
CA LEU A 12 -28.42 -21.35 -16.36
C LEU A 12 -27.48 -20.32 -15.70
N ALA A 13 -28.01 -19.48 -14.81
CA ALA A 13 -27.20 -18.54 -14.08
C ALA A 13 -26.19 -19.26 -13.18
N GLY A 14 -26.57 -20.38 -12.57
CA GLY A 14 -25.64 -21.22 -11.78
C GLY A 14 -24.53 -21.82 -12.62
N GLU A 15 -24.82 -22.27 -13.83
CA GLU A 15 -23.81 -22.82 -14.76
C GLU A 15 -22.79 -21.74 -15.15
N ILE A 16 -23.24 -20.52 -15.49
CA ILE A 16 -22.37 -19.40 -15.82
C ILE A 16 -21.50 -19.01 -14.60
N ALA A 17 -22.11 -18.93 -13.41
CA ALA A 17 -21.38 -18.66 -12.18
C ALA A 17 -20.33 -19.75 -11.90
N LEU A 18 -20.66 -21.03 -12.10
CA LEU A 18 -19.71 -22.12 -11.93
C LEU A 18 -18.53 -22.01 -12.89
N VAL A 19 -18.79 -21.81 -14.18
CA VAL A 19 -17.71 -21.68 -15.19
C VAL A 19 -16.79 -20.51 -14.89
N THR A 20 -17.35 -19.35 -14.56
CA THR A 20 -16.55 -18.16 -14.21
C THR A 20 -15.77 -18.37 -12.91
N GLY A 21 -16.37 -18.99 -11.90
CA GLY A 21 -15.72 -19.35 -10.64
C GLY A 21 -14.57 -20.33 -10.82
N LEU A 22 -14.75 -21.37 -11.64
CA LEU A 22 -13.70 -22.33 -11.98
C LEU A 22 -12.55 -21.69 -12.75
N ALA A 23 -12.82 -20.79 -13.70
CA ALA A 23 -11.78 -20.05 -14.42
C ALA A 23 -10.94 -19.19 -13.47
N MET A 24 -11.57 -18.49 -12.52
CA MET A 24 -10.89 -17.74 -11.48
C MET A 24 -10.06 -18.67 -10.59
N TRP A 25 -10.63 -19.77 -10.13
CA TRP A 25 -9.96 -20.73 -9.25
C TRP A 25 -8.73 -21.35 -9.91
N LEU A 26 -8.82 -21.79 -11.16
CA LEU A 26 -7.68 -22.35 -11.91
C LEU A 26 -6.50 -21.40 -11.97
N THR A 27 -6.74 -20.11 -12.20
CA THR A 27 -5.67 -19.11 -12.31
C THR A 27 -5.06 -18.73 -10.96
N THR A 28 -5.72 -19.03 -9.82
CA THR A 28 -5.15 -18.85 -8.47
C THR A 28 -4.11 -19.90 -8.11
N ILE A 29 -4.05 -21.03 -8.81
CA ILE A 29 -3.06 -22.10 -8.53
C ILE A 29 -1.65 -21.48 -8.53
N PRO A 30 -0.82 -21.69 -7.47
CA PRO A 30 0.44 -20.96 -7.28
C PRO A 30 1.42 -21.08 -8.46
N ARG A 31 1.40 -22.21 -9.18
CA ARG A 31 2.26 -22.41 -10.37
C ARG A 31 1.81 -21.53 -11.53
N ILE A 32 0.50 -21.45 -11.79
CA ILE A 32 -0.08 -20.64 -12.87
C ILE A 32 0.05 -19.17 -12.53
N ARG A 33 -0.36 -18.76 -11.32
CA ARG A 33 -0.28 -17.39 -10.85
C ARG A 33 1.13 -16.79 -10.95
N ARG A 34 2.15 -17.57 -10.57
CA ARG A 34 3.55 -17.08 -10.63
C ARG A 34 4.11 -17.02 -12.04
N LYS A 35 3.70 -17.94 -12.93
CA LYS A 35 4.21 -18.00 -14.31
C LYS A 35 3.46 -17.07 -15.25
N LEU A 36 2.15 -16.93 -15.06
CA LEU A 36 1.22 -16.16 -15.89
C LEU A 36 0.45 -15.16 -15.04
N PHE A 37 1.17 -14.27 -14.33
CA PHE A 37 0.57 -13.31 -13.42
C PHE A 37 -0.47 -12.39 -14.08
N GLU A 38 -0.22 -11.96 -15.30
CA GLU A 38 -1.15 -11.12 -16.07
C GLU A 38 -2.47 -11.85 -16.35
N LEU A 39 -2.41 -13.14 -16.72
CA LEU A 39 -3.61 -13.96 -16.92
C LEU A 39 -4.42 -14.08 -15.63
N PHE A 40 -3.75 -14.40 -14.50
CA PHE A 40 -4.37 -14.44 -13.19
C PHE A 40 -5.04 -13.09 -12.86
N PHE A 41 -4.35 -12.00 -13.07
CA PHE A 41 -4.85 -10.65 -12.76
C PHE A 41 -6.11 -10.32 -13.58
N TYR A 42 -6.10 -10.54 -14.88
CA TYR A 42 -7.25 -10.26 -15.74
C TYR A 42 -8.43 -11.22 -15.50
N THR A 43 -8.18 -12.50 -15.28
CA THR A 43 -9.27 -13.44 -14.97
C THR A 43 -9.94 -13.15 -13.63
N HIS A 44 -9.23 -12.51 -12.68
CA HIS A 44 -9.82 -12.12 -11.40
C HIS A 44 -10.94 -11.09 -11.54
N TYR A 45 -10.95 -10.26 -12.60
CA TYR A 45 -12.09 -9.36 -12.87
C TYR A 45 -13.39 -10.10 -13.21
N LEU A 46 -13.33 -11.39 -13.54
CA LEU A 46 -14.52 -12.23 -13.72
C LEU A 46 -15.36 -12.36 -12.43
N TYR A 47 -14.82 -11.94 -11.27
CA TYR A 47 -15.59 -11.91 -10.02
C TYR A 47 -16.87 -11.08 -10.16
N ILE A 48 -16.89 -10.04 -10.99
CA ILE A 48 -18.06 -9.21 -11.24
C ILE A 48 -19.14 -10.05 -11.91
N ILE A 49 -18.79 -10.81 -12.94
CA ILE A 49 -19.70 -11.71 -13.66
C ILE A 49 -20.16 -12.82 -12.71
N PHE A 50 -19.22 -13.44 -11.99
CA PHE A 50 -19.53 -14.46 -11.00
C PHE A 50 -20.56 -13.96 -9.97
N MET A 51 -20.38 -12.79 -9.40
CA MET A 51 -21.29 -12.22 -8.38
C MET A 51 -22.69 -11.96 -8.94
N ILE A 52 -22.79 -11.39 -10.14
CA ILE A 52 -24.09 -11.12 -10.79
C ILE A 52 -24.84 -12.43 -11.01
N PHE A 53 -24.22 -13.41 -11.66
CA PHE A 53 -24.88 -14.68 -11.96
C PHE A 53 -25.11 -15.53 -10.72
N PHE A 54 -24.25 -15.44 -9.70
CA PHE A 54 -24.48 -16.06 -8.41
C PHE A 54 -25.74 -15.53 -7.72
N ILE A 55 -25.93 -14.20 -7.67
CA ILE A 55 -27.12 -13.57 -7.10
C ILE A 55 -28.38 -14.02 -7.85
N LEU A 56 -28.33 -14.08 -9.18
CA LEU A 56 -29.44 -14.53 -10.01
C LEU A 56 -29.72 -16.02 -9.80
N HIS A 57 -28.74 -16.84 -9.51
CA HIS A 57 -28.90 -18.27 -9.25
C HIS A 57 -29.49 -18.54 -7.86
N VAL A 58 -28.93 -17.89 -6.84
CA VAL A 58 -29.30 -18.15 -5.43
C VAL A 58 -30.69 -17.57 -5.09
N GLY A 59 -31.11 -16.52 -5.79
CA GLY A 59 -32.35 -15.82 -5.54
C GLY A 59 -32.34 -14.88 -4.34
N ILE A 60 -33.44 -14.14 -4.14
CA ILE A 60 -33.49 -13.03 -3.15
C ILE A 60 -33.37 -13.54 -1.71
N SER A 61 -33.99 -14.67 -1.37
CA SER A 61 -34.03 -15.15 0.02
C SER A 61 -32.62 -15.48 0.58
N PHE A 62 -31.80 -16.16 -0.21
CA PHE A 62 -30.42 -16.48 0.18
C PHE A 62 -29.46 -15.29 -0.02
N CYS A 63 -29.70 -14.46 -1.03
CA CYS A 63 -28.95 -13.22 -1.24
C CYS A 63 -29.07 -12.29 -0.02
N GLY A 64 -30.22 -12.28 0.66
CA GLY A 64 -30.42 -11.52 1.90
C GLY A 64 -29.45 -11.87 3.02
N MET A 65 -29.05 -13.15 3.14
CA MET A 65 -28.04 -13.57 4.14
C MET A 65 -26.63 -13.06 3.80
N MET A 66 -26.30 -12.89 2.53
CA MET A 66 -25.00 -12.38 2.06
C MET A 66 -24.98 -10.85 1.93
N LEU A 67 -26.14 -10.18 2.07
CA LEU A 67 -26.29 -8.75 1.88
C LEU A 67 -25.28 -7.90 2.67
N PRO A 68 -25.01 -8.15 3.96
CA PRO A 68 -24.06 -7.34 4.72
C PRO A 68 -22.64 -7.40 4.13
N SER A 69 -22.17 -8.60 3.79
CA SER A 69 -20.83 -8.79 3.22
C SER A 69 -20.71 -8.16 1.83
N PHE A 70 -21.73 -8.34 1.00
CA PHE A 70 -21.79 -7.75 -0.33
C PHE A 70 -21.85 -6.22 -0.25
N TYR A 71 -22.61 -5.70 0.69
CA TYR A 71 -22.76 -4.27 0.93
C TYR A 71 -21.41 -3.62 1.28
N LEU A 72 -20.71 -4.18 2.27
CA LEU A 72 -19.37 -3.71 2.67
C LEU A 72 -18.36 -3.82 1.53
N PHE A 73 -18.44 -4.89 0.75
CA PHE A 73 -17.59 -5.07 -0.42
C PHE A 73 -17.80 -3.97 -1.46
N VAL A 74 -19.06 -3.62 -1.77
CA VAL A 74 -19.36 -2.56 -2.74
C VAL A 74 -18.92 -1.20 -2.24
N VAL A 75 -19.12 -0.89 -0.96
CA VAL A 75 -18.63 0.36 -0.32
C VAL A 75 -17.10 0.45 -0.45
N ASP A 76 -16.36 -0.59 -0.06
CA ASP A 76 -14.90 -0.63 -0.15
C ASP A 76 -14.42 -0.44 -1.60
N ARG A 77 -15.00 -1.17 -2.55
CA ARG A 77 -14.64 -1.08 -3.96
C ARG A 77 -14.91 0.32 -4.54
N TYR A 78 -16.02 0.92 -4.17
CA TYR A 78 -16.37 2.25 -4.65
C TYR A 78 -15.46 3.35 -4.06
N LEU A 79 -15.13 3.29 -2.78
CA LEU A 79 -14.18 4.22 -2.17
C LEU A 79 -12.79 4.10 -2.80
N ARG A 80 -12.29 2.88 -3.04
CA ARG A 80 -11.04 2.64 -3.77
C ARG A 80 -11.08 3.19 -5.19
N PHE A 81 -12.21 3.01 -5.89
CA PHE A 81 -12.40 3.59 -7.21
C PHE A 81 -12.30 5.11 -7.18
N LEU A 82 -12.95 5.78 -6.24
CA LEU A 82 -12.85 7.23 -6.09
C LEU A 82 -11.40 7.70 -5.80
N GLN A 83 -10.64 6.92 -5.05
CA GLN A 83 -9.22 7.21 -4.78
C GLN A 83 -8.36 7.04 -6.04
N SER A 84 -8.58 5.98 -6.78
CA SER A 84 -7.78 5.63 -7.97
C SER A 84 -7.94 6.62 -9.13
N GLN A 85 -9.03 7.39 -9.16
CA GLN A 85 -9.26 8.40 -10.21
C GLN A 85 -8.42 9.67 -10.07
N ARG A 86 -7.68 9.82 -8.97
CA ARG A 86 -6.88 11.03 -8.71
C ARG A 86 -5.45 10.82 -9.17
N ASN A 87 -4.94 11.77 -9.95
CA ASN A 87 -3.52 11.85 -10.24
C ASN A 87 -2.80 12.49 -9.06
N VAL A 88 -1.80 11.80 -8.54
CA VAL A 88 -1.02 12.30 -7.41
C VAL A 88 0.22 13.02 -7.91
N ARG A 89 0.51 14.17 -7.30
CA ARG A 89 1.66 14.99 -7.63
C ARG A 89 2.96 14.24 -7.34
N LEU A 90 3.71 13.93 -8.38
CA LEU A 90 5.08 13.43 -8.26
C LEU A 90 6.03 14.60 -8.08
N LEU A 91 6.77 14.62 -6.97
CA LEU A 91 7.72 15.69 -6.64
C LEU A 91 9.08 15.42 -7.28
N SER A 92 9.62 14.23 -7.06
CA SER A 92 10.91 13.82 -7.59
C SER A 92 11.02 12.31 -7.72
N ALA A 93 11.95 11.87 -8.57
CA ALA A 93 12.37 10.48 -8.65
C ALA A 93 13.90 10.40 -8.54
N ARG A 94 14.40 9.43 -7.78
CA ARG A 94 15.82 9.09 -7.74
C ARG A 94 16.05 7.74 -8.38
N VAL A 95 16.98 7.67 -9.31
CA VAL A 95 17.41 6.43 -9.99
C VAL A 95 18.71 5.99 -9.35
N LEU A 96 18.68 4.85 -8.66
CA LEU A 96 19.83 4.28 -7.97
C LEU A 96 20.60 3.32 -8.89
N PRO A 97 21.92 3.15 -8.67
CA PRO A 97 22.78 2.25 -9.47
C PRO A 97 22.35 0.78 -9.44
N CYS A 98 21.68 0.35 -8.38
CA CYS A 98 21.21 -1.03 -8.15
C CYS A 98 19.87 -1.35 -8.87
N GLU A 99 19.55 -0.67 -9.97
CA GLU A 99 18.29 -0.81 -10.69
C GLU A 99 17.05 -0.58 -9.80
N THR A 100 17.17 0.34 -8.88
CA THR A 100 16.12 0.71 -7.95
C THR A 100 15.71 2.15 -8.17
N LEU A 101 14.43 2.44 -8.01
CA LEU A 101 13.84 3.78 -8.09
C LEU A 101 13.31 4.18 -6.71
N GLU A 102 13.52 5.41 -6.32
CA GLU A 102 12.74 6.04 -5.27
C GLU A 102 11.84 7.10 -5.89
N LEU A 103 10.54 7.00 -5.62
CA LEU A 103 9.55 7.99 -6.02
C LEU A 103 9.09 8.78 -4.80
N ASN A 104 9.17 10.10 -4.89
CA ASN A 104 8.70 11.02 -3.87
C ASN A 104 7.45 11.71 -4.35
N LEU A 105 6.33 11.49 -3.68
CA LEU A 105 5.01 11.97 -4.04
C LEU A 105 4.51 12.97 -3.01
N GLY A 106 3.74 13.97 -3.44
CA GLY A 106 3.16 14.97 -2.56
C GLY A 106 2.07 14.38 -1.68
N LYS A 107 2.09 14.70 -0.39
CA LYS A 107 1.13 14.27 0.62
C LYS A 107 0.52 15.48 1.31
N SER A 108 -0.80 15.44 1.61
CA SER A 108 -1.45 16.44 2.46
C SER A 108 -1.06 16.24 3.94
N LEU A 109 -1.01 17.33 4.68
CA LEU A 109 -0.67 17.33 6.12
C LEU A 109 -1.61 16.46 6.96
N GLY A 110 -2.89 16.39 6.59
CA GLY A 110 -3.91 15.61 7.28
C GLY A 110 -3.82 14.09 7.06
N LEU A 111 -2.96 13.61 6.15
CA LEU A 111 -2.76 12.18 5.92
C LEU A 111 -1.67 11.64 6.83
N SER A 112 -2.05 10.84 7.83
CA SER A 112 -1.11 10.12 8.70
C SER A 112 -1.21 8.61 8.48
N TYR A 113 -0.09 7.90 8.65
CA TYR A 113 0.00 6.44 8.57
C TYR A 113 1.13 5.93 9.46
N ASN A 114 0.99 4.69 9.93
CA ASN A 114 2.04 4.03 10.69
C ASN A 114 3.11 3.41 9.77
N PRO A 115 4.32 3.16 10.27
CA PRO A 115 5.34 2.37 9.57
C PRO A 115 4.84 1.00 9.11
N LEU A 116 5.58 0.35 8.20
CA LEU A 116 5.20 -0.90 7.55
C LEU A 116 3.99 -0.78 6.63
N GLY A 117 3.58 0.44 6.28
CA GLY A 117 2.51 0.67 5.32
C GLY A 117 2.90 0.27 3.90
N ILE A 118 1.87 -0.11 3.13
CA ILE A 118 1.96 -0.36 1.70
C ILE A 118 1.07 0.59 0.93
N MET A 119 1.42 0.80 -0.32
CA MET A 119 0.66 1.60 -1.26
C MET A 119 0.63 0.94 -2.62
N PHE A 120 -0.52 0.94 -3.26
CA PHE A 120 -0.66 0.49 -4.64
C PHE A 120 -0.42 1.65 -5.59
N ILE A 121 0.38 1.41 -6.62
CA ILE A 121 0.74 2.38 -7.64
C ILE A 121 0.23 1.91 -8.98
N ASN A 122 -0.38 2.82 -9.73
CA ASN A 122 -0.67 2.68 -11.15
C ASN A 122 0.06 3.79 -11.92
N VAL A 123 0.68 3.40 -13.03
CA VAL A 123 1.29 4.33 -14.00
C VAL A 123 0.60 4.11 -15.34
N PRO A 124 -0.36 4.96 -15.72
CA PRO A 124 -1.20 4.76 -16.91
C PRO A 124 -0.43 4.66 -18.22
N SER A 125 0.74 5.32 -18.32
CA SER A 125 1.63 5.24 -19.48
C SER A 125 2.26 3.86 -19.70
N ILE A 126 2.33 3.01 -18.64
CA ILE A 126 2.80 1.63 -18.72
C ILE A 126 1.62 0.66 -18.84
N SER A 127 0.63 0.81 -17.99
CA SER A 127 -0.61 0.01 -18.00
C SER A 127 -1.73 0.72 -17.26
N LYS A 128 -2.89 0.87 -17.88
CA LYS A 128 -4.07 1.49 -17.25
C LYS A 128 -4.72 0.61 -16.17
N LEU A 129 -4.49 -0.69 -16.20
CA LEU A 129 -5.19 -1.65 -15.35
C LEU A 129 -4.32 -2.24 -14.24
N GLN A 130 -2.99 -2.21 -14.38
CA GLN A 130 -2.11 -2.85 -13.41
C GLN A 130 -1.82 -1.93 -12.23
N TRP A 131 -2.10 -2.44 -11.03
CA TRP A 131 -1.78 -1.84 -9.75
C TRP A 131 -0.76 -2.70 -9.03
N HIS A 132 0.34 -2.11 -8.60
CA HIS A 132 1.42 -2.83 -7.94
C HIS A 132 1.64 -2.30 -6.53
N PRO A 133 1.69 -3.20 -5.51
CA PRO A 133 1.94 -2.81 -4.13
C PRO A 133 3.43 -2.59 -3.87
N PHE A 134 3.75 -1.52 -3.14
CA PHE A 134 5.10 -1.22 -2.69
C PHE A 134 5.09 -0.73 -1.24
N SER A 135 6.16 -1.02 -0.50
CA SER A 135 6.34 -0.52 0.85
C SER A 135 6.58 0.98 0.85
N ILE A 136 5.92 1.67 1.76
CA ILE A 136 6.18 3.07 2.04
C ILE A 136 7.48 3.15 2.85
N THR A 137 8.41 4.01 2.44
CA THR A 137 9.71 4.19 3.10
C THR A 137 9.81 5.48 3.91
N SER A 138 8.93 6.45 3.66
CA SER A 138 8.85 7.68 4.45
C SER A 138 8.17 7.47 5.80
N SER A 139 8.51 8.31 6.79
CA SER A 139 7.74 8.46 8.01
C SER A 139 6.70 9.56 7.84
N SER A 140 5.46 9.30 8.26
CA SER A 140 4.36 10.27 8.17
C SER A 140 4.61 11.52 9.00
N THR A 141 5.36 11.39 10.08
CA THR A 141 5.65 12.45 11.07
C THR A 141 6.91 13.22 10.71
N LEU A 142 7.99 12.53 10.31
CA LEU A 142 9.25 13.15 9.92
C LEU A 142 9.14 13.90 8.58
N GLU A 143 8.32 13.38 7.66
CA GLU A 143 8.17 13.90 6.31
C GLU A 143 6.67 14.25 6.04
N PRO A 144 6.14 15.35 6.63
CA PRO A 144 4.70 15.64 6.63
C PRO A 144 4.13 15.94 5.24
N ASN A 145 4.94 16.41 4.31
CA ASN A 145 4.49 16.87 2.98
C ASN A 145 4.73 15.86 1.85
N LYS A 146 5.44 14.75 2.14
CA LYS A 146 5.76 13.76 1.12
C LYS A 146 5.55 12.33 1.59
N ILE A 147 5.37 11.44 0.63
CA ILE A 147 5.39 10.00 0.79
C ILE A 147 6.39 9.42 -0.19
N SER A 148 7.27 8.55 0.29
CA SER A 148 8.34 7.95 -0.51
C SER A 148 8.14 6.46 -0.65
N ILE A 149 8.43 5.95 -1.85
CA ILE A 149 8.25 4.55 -2.20
C ILE A 149 9.49 4.10 -2.98
N VAL A 150 9.98 2.91 -2.67
CA VAL A 150 11.16 2.34 -3.33
C VAL A 150 10.76 1.13 -4.15
N ILE A 151 11.14 1.13 -5.44
CA ILE A 151 10.75 0.14 -6.45
C ILE A 151 12.00 -0.46 -7.07
N LYS A 152 12.22 -1.77 -6.89
CA LYS A 152 13.27 -2.51 -7.56
C LYS A 152 12.80 -3.05 -8.90
N SER A 153 13.67 -2.97 -9.92
CA SER A 153 13.39 -3.41 -11.28
C SER A 153 13.51 -4.93 -11.42
N GLU A 154 12.45 -5.67 -11.07
CA GLU A 154 12.43 -7.14 -11.15
C GLU A 154 11.46 -7.68 -12.21
N GLY A 155 10.25 -7.12 -12.30
CA GLY A 155 9.21 -7.54 -13.24
C GLY A 155 9.17 -6.72 -14.53
N SER A 156 8.33 -7.12 -15.48
CA SER A 156 8.15 -6.41 -16.76
C SER A 156 7.69 -4.97 -16.57
N TRP A 157 6.74 -4.73 -15.70
CA TRP A 157 6.21 -3.41 -15.39
C TRP A 157 7.26 -2.51 -14.71
N THR A 158 7.95 -3.01 -13.68
CA THR A 158 8.99 -2.24 -12.96
C THR A 158 10.21 -1.96 -13.83
N LYS A 159 10.56 -2.86 -14.76
CA LYS A 159 11.62 -2.64 -15.76
C LYS A 159 11.27 -1.50 -16.72
N LYS A 160 10.03 -1.47 -17.23
CA LYS A 160 9.56 -0.37 -18.08
C LYS A 160 9.62 0.96 -17.34
N LEU A 161 9.16 1.01 -16.09
CA LEU A 161 9.22 2.23 -15.26
C LEU A 161 10.67 2.69 -15.06
N TYR A 162 11.58 1.76 -14.74
CA TYR A 162 13.00 2.06 -14.59
C TYR A 162 13.61 2.60 -15.88
N GLN A 163 13.33 1.98 -17.03
CA GLN A 163 13.82 2.41 -18.34
C GLN A 163 13.33 3.83 -18.71
N MET A 164 12.05 4.12 -18.43
CA MET A 164 11.48 5.45 -18.68
C MET A 164 12.21 6.55 -17.88
N LEU A 165 12.50 6.30 -16.60
CA LEU A 165 13.15 7.28 -15.73
C LEU A 165 14.68 7.32 -15.89
N SER A 166 15.29 6.21 -16.34
CA SER A 166 16.74 6.14 -16.61
C SER A 166 17.14 6.76 -17.94
N SER A 167 16.19 6.91 -18.85
CA SER A 167 16.43 7.51 -20.19
C SER A 167 17.03 8.92 -20.08
N PRO A 168 17.96 9.31 -20.97
CA PRO A 168 18.50 10.65 -21.03
C PRO A 168 17.49 11.72 -21.45
N SER A 169 16.39 11.32 -22.12
CA SER A 169 15.30 12.24 -22.46
C SER A 169 14.62 12.73 -21.17
N SER A 170 14.54 14.04 -20.99
CA SER A 170 13.85 14.64 -19.85
C SER A 170 12.37 14.28 -19.91
N LEU A 171 11.91 13.48 -18.96
CA LEU A 171 10.50 13.22 -18.79
C LEU A 171 9.90 14.38 -18.00
N ASP A 172 9.22 15.31 -18.67
CA ASP A 172 8.65 16.49 -18.01
C ASP A 172 7.50 16.11 -17.03
N ARG A 173 6.79 15.01 -17.29
CA ARG A 173 5.66 14.57 -16.50
C ARG A 173 5.52 13.05 -16.50
N LEU A 174 5.25 12.49 -15.35
CA LEU A 174 4.81 11.11 -15.16
C LEU A 174 3.50 11.11 -14.38
N GLU A 175 2.42 10.65 -15.01
CA GLU A 175 1.13 10.49 -14.35
C GLU A 175 1.16 9.26 -13.45
N VAL A 176 0.80 9.45 -12.17
CA VAL A 176 0.79 8.40 -11.17
C VAL A 176 -0.50 8.48 -10.39
N SER A 177 -1.21 7.35 -10.29
CA SER A 177 -2.35 7.20 -9.40
C SER A 177 -1.97 6.28 -8.24
N LEU A 178 -2.47 6.61 -7.05
CA LEU A 178 -2.15 5.89 -5.81
C LEU A 178 -3.43 5.40 -5.12
N GLU A 179 -3.33 4.25 -4.48
CA GLU A 179 -4.37 3.69 -3.62
C GLU A 179 -3.74 3.28 -2.28
N GLY A 180 -4.30 3.72 -1.17
CA GLY A 180 -3.77 3.57 0.18
C GLY A 180 -3.56 4.93 0.86
N PRO A 181 -2.74 5.02 1.91
CA PRO A 181 -1.87 4.00 2.49
C PRO A 181 -2.61 2.91 3.27
N TYR A 182 -2.12 1.68 3.22
CA TYR A 182 -2.56 0.55 4.04
C TYR A 182 -1.46 0.22 5.03
N ALA A 183 -1.66 0.57 6.29
CA ALA A 183 -0.67 0.42 7.34
C ALA A 183 -1.25 -0.32 8.55
N PRO A 184 -0.41 -0.96 9.39
CA PRO A 184 -0.86 -1.52 10.66
C PRO A 184 -1.51 -0.47 11.54
N ALA A 185 -2.50 -0.87 12.34
CA ALA A 185 -3.18 0.03 13.27
C ALA A 185 -2.30 0.43 14.47
N SER A 186 -1.36 -0.42 14.87
CA SER A 186 -0.49 -0.25 16.04
C SER A 186 0.98 -0.15 15.66
N LYS A 187 1.77 0.43 16.57
CA LYS A 187 3.24 0.48 16.52
C LYS A 187 3.82 -0.51 17.55
N ASP A 188 3.46 -1.78 17.44
CA ASP A 188 3.82 -2.80 18.44
C ASP A 188 5.34 -2.98 18.60
N PHE A 189 6.12 -2.61 17.58
CA PHE A 189 7.59 -2.62 17.66
C PHE A 189 8.17 -1.71 18.78
N LEU A 190 7.40 -0.74 19.27
CA LEU A 190 7.84 0.13 20.38
C LEU A 190 7.79 -0.54 21.77
N ARG A 191 7.22 -1.74 21.87
CA ARG A 191 7.09 -2.46 23.15
C ARG A 191 8.35 -3.21 23.55
N TYR A 192 9.33 -3.30 22.66
CA TYR A 192 10.55 -4.10 22.84
C TYR A 192 11.75 -3.21 23.10
N ASP A 193 12.72 -3.73 23.85
CA ASP A 193 13.97 -3.02 24.14
C ASP A 193 14.94 -3.04 22.95
N THR A 194 14.89 -4.12 22.16
CA THR A 194 15.76 -4.32 21.01
C THR A 194 14.93 -4.75 19.79
N LEU A 195 15.21 -4.15 18.64
CA LEU A 195 14.66 -4.51 17.34
C LEU A 195 15.77 -5.06 16.45
N VAL A 196 15.66 -6.32 16.08
CA VAL A 196 16.54 -6.94 15.08
C VAL A 196 15.79 -7.05 13.76
N MET A 197 16.31 -6.41 12.72
CA MET A 197 15.69 -6.35 11.39
C MET A 197 16.57 -7.10 10.40
N VAL A 198 16.10 -8.24 9.90
CA VAL A 198 16.83 -9.08 8.95
C VAL A 198 16.25 -8.91 7.55
N SER A 199 17.06 -8.42 6.61
CA SER A 199 16.61 -8.14 5.24
C SER A 199 17.44 -8.84 4.18
N GLY A 200 16.79 -9.17 3.05
CA GLY A 200 17.45 -9.67 1.85
C GLY A 200 17.11 -8.80 0.63
N GLY A 201 18.13 -8.13 0.07
CA GLY A 201 17.96 -7.24 -1.09
C GLY A 201 16.95 -6.13 -0.83
N SER A 202 15.95 -5.99 -1.72
CA SER A 202 14.87 -4.99 -1.58
C SER A 202 13.98 -5.16 -0.34
N GLY A 203 14.12 -6.27 0.40
CA GLY A 203 13.41 -6.48 1.67
C GLY A 203 13.75 -5.47 2.78
N ILE A 204 14.74 -4.61 2.58
CA ILE A 204 15.05 -3.50 3.50
C ILE A 204 13.95 -2.42 3.51
N THR A 205 13.19 -2.27 2.44
CA THR A 205 12.26 -1.14 2.25
C THR A 205 11.25 -0.92 3.38
N PRO A 206 10.58 -1.94 3.95
CA PRO A 206 9.68 -1.72 5.07
C PRO A 206 10.40 -1.27 6.35
N PHE A 207 11.67 -1.65 6.54
CA PHE A 207 12.44 -1.28 7.72
C PHE A 207 12.89 0.18 7.71
N ILE A 208 13.07 0.76 6.51
CA ILE A 208 13.40 2.19 6.36
C ILE A 208 12.32 3.05 7.03
N SER A 209 11.03 2.71 6.87
CA SER A 209 9.95 3.48 7.49
C SER A 209 9.97 3.41 9.03
N ILE A 210 10.31 2.24 9.59
CA ILE A 210 10.45 2.09 11.05
C ILE A 210 11.62 2.93 11.56
N ILE A 211 12.78 2.83 10.91
CA ILE A 211 13.99 3.56 11.34
C ILE A 211 13.75 5.07 11.25
N ARG A 212 13.15 5.57 10.18
CA ARG A 212 12.79 6.99 10.05
C ARG A 212 11.81 7.46 11.12
N GLU A 213 10.84 6.63 11.49
CA GLU A 213 9.90 6.92 12.59
C GLU A 213 10.64 6.98 13.94
N LEU A 214 11.54 6.03 14.20
CA LEU A 214 12.35 6.02 15.43
C LEU A 214 13.32 7.22 15.53
N ILE A 215 13.90 7.63 14.40
CA ILE A 215 14.70 8.86 14.33
C ILE A 215 13.84 10.05 14.77
N TYR A 216 12.64 10.20 14.22
CA TYR A 216 11.74 11.29 14.60
C TYR A 216 11.39 11.26 16.09
N MET A 217 11.02 10.09 16.62
CA MET A 217 10.64 9.94 18.02
C MET A 217 11.82 10.24 18.97
N SER A 218 13.01 9.81 18.60
CA SER A 218 14.23 10.03 19.37
C SER A 218 14.65 11.50 19.37
N THR A 219 14.57 12.18 18.21
CA THR A 219 15.06 13.58 18.07
C THR A 219 14.03 14.60 18.53
N MET A 220 12.75 14.44 18.17
CA MET A 220 11.73 15.46 18.39
C MET A 220 10.93 15.25 19.67
N LEU A 221 10.69 13.99 20.06
CA LEU A 221 9.90 13.66 21.25
C LEU A 221 10.78 13.27 22.45
N ASN A 222 12.11 13.25 22.28
CA ASN A 222 13.08 12.78 23.27
C ASN A 222 12.69 11.40 23.87
N TYR A 223 12.08 10.56 23.03
CA TYR A 223 11.64 9.22 23.41
C TYR A 223 12.83 8.28 23.44
N LYS A 224 12.93 7.45 24.50
CA LYS A 224 13.95 6.40 24.57
C LYS A 224 13.62 5.31 23.54
N ALA A 225 14.17 5.45 22.35
CA ALA A 225 13.97 4.47 21.28
C ALA A 225 14.64 3.12 21.61
N PRO A 226 14.09 2.00 21.14
CA PRO A 226 14.73 0.71 21.24
C PRO A 226 16.07 0.68 20.49
N LYS A 227 17.00 -0.19 20.90
CA LYS A 227 18.23 -0.46 20.15
C LYS A 227 17.86 -1.12 18.83
N VAL A 228 18.36 -0.59 17.71
CA VAL A 228 18.07 -1.12 16.37
C VAL A 228 19.30 -1.79 15.78
N ILE A 229 19.15 -3.04 15.36
CA ILE A 229 20.18 -3.83 14.69
C ILE A 229 19.62 -4.24 13.33
N LEU A 230 20.22 -3.73 12.25
CA LEU A 230 19.82 -3.99 10.89
C LEU A 230 20.84 -4.92 10.21
N ILE A 231 20.42 -6.15 9.93
CA ILE A 231 21.22 -7.17 9.24
C ILE A 231 20.73 -7.24 7.79
N CYS A 232 21.57 -6.83 6.84
CA CYS A 232 21.23 -6.77 5.42
C CYS A 232 22.08 -7.73 4.61
N ALA A 233 21.44 -8.58 3.78
CA ALA A 233 22.13 -9.43 2.83
C ALA A 233 21.89 -8.93 1.40
N PHE A 234 22.92 -8.39 0.76
CA PHE A 234 22.92 -7.89 -0.61
C PHE A 234 23.65 -8.85 -1.54
N LYS A 235 23.32 -8.83 -2.83
CA LYS A 235 24.03 -9.63 -3.83
C LYS A 235 25.34 -8.95 -4.27
N ASN A 236 25.26 -7.67 -4.56
CA ASN A 236 26.33 -6.86 -5.14
C ASN A 236 26.57 -5.59 -4.32
N SER A 237 27.76 -5.02 -4.41
CA SER A 237 28.13 -3.78 -3.73
C SER A 237 27.27 -2.58 -4.15
N SER A 238 26.76 -2.56 -5.41
CA SER A 238 25.85 -1.52 -5.86
C SER A 238 24.54 -1.46 -5.05
N GLU A 239 24.11 -2.57 -4.45
CA GLU A 239 22.89 -2.60 -3.62
C GLU A 239 23.10 -1.91 -2.26
N LEU A 240 24.34 -1.68 -1.81
CA LEU A 240 24.63 -0.89 -0.60
C LEU A 240 24.09 0.54 -0.69
N THR A 241 23.91 1.07 -1.90
CA THR A 241 23.29 2.40 -2.11
C THR A 241 21.84 2.47 -1.58
N MET A 242 21.18 1.32 -1.32
CA MET A 242 19.87 1.30 -0.66
C MET A 242 19.96 1.74 0.80
N LEU A 243 21.12 1.63 1.45
CA LEU A 243 21.34 2.13 2.81
C LEU A 243 21.29 3.66 2.86
N ASP A 244 21.66 4.35 1.78
CA ASP A 244 21.57 5.82 1.69
C ASP A 244 20.10 6.31 1.78
N LEU A 245 19.12 5.41 1.57
CA LEU A 245 17.70 5.71 1.71
C LEU A 245 17.22 5.70 3.17
N ILE A 246 18.01 5.22 4.13
CA ILE A 246 17.61 5.15 5.54
C ILE A 246 17.48 6.57 6.11
N LEU A 247 18.38 7.46 5.79
CA LEU A 247 18.31 8.86 6.21
C LEU A 247 17.41 9.66 5.29
N PRO A 248 16.55 10.52 5.83
CA PRO A 248 15.76 11.44 5.04
C PRO A 248 16.66 12.46 4.34
N ILE A 249 16.25 12.92 3.15
CA ILE A 249 17.01 13.92 2.38
C ILE A 249 17.06 15.26 3.12
N SER A 250 16.01 15.61 3.84
CA SER A 250 15.84 16.84 4.59
C SER A 250 16.11 16.65 6.08
N GLY A 251 17.33 16.66 6.46
CA GLY A 251 17.68 16.67 7.87
C GLY A 251 19.08 16.13 8.08
N THR A 252 20.00 17.02 8.42
CA THR A 252 21.20 16.59 9.14
C THR A 252 20.70 15.86 10.38
N PRO A 253 21.07 14.61 10.64
CA PRO A 253 20.96 14.06 11.96
C PRO A 253 21.73 15.07 12.85
N SER A 254 21.02 15.79 13.68
CA SER A 254 21.73 16.50 14.74
C SER A 254 22.54 15.42 15.45
N ASP A 255 23.80 15.70 15.80
CA ASP A 255 24.68 14.79 16.55
C ASP A 255 24.06 14.30 17.88
N ASN A 256 22.87 14.73 18.19
CA ASN A 256 22.04 14.44 19.36
C ASN A 256 20.97 13.35 19.15
N SER A 257 20.95 12.57 18.04
CA SER A 257 20.01 11.46 17.96
C SER A 257 20.45 10.36 18.94
N ASN A 258 19.68 10.17 20.01
CA ASN A 258 19.86 9.08 20.99
C ASN A 258 19.51 7.69 20.43
N LEU A 259 19.34 7.55 19.11
CA LEU A 259 19.03 6.27 18.48
C LEU A 259 20.30 5.43 18.33
N GLN A 260 20.35 4.31 19.04
CA GLN A 260 21.40 3.30 18.85
C GLN A 260 21.09 2.45 17.63
N LEU A 261 21.67 2.80 16.47
CA LEU A 261 21.54 2.08 15.21
C LEU A 261 22.86 1.38 14.87
N GLN A 262 22.80 0.06 14.68
CA GLN A 262 23.91 -0.77 14.20
C GLN A 262 23.50 -1.44 12.90
N ILE A 263 24.33 -1.33 11.86
CA ILE A 263 24.05 -1.90 10.53
C ILE A 263 25.14 -2.91 10.18
N GLU A 264 24.75 -4.15 9.94
CA GLU A 264 25.60 -5.23 9.48
C GLU A 264 25.22 -5.59 8.04
N ALA A 265 26.00 -5.13 7.07
CA ALA A 265 25.74 -5.32 5.65
C ALA A 265 26.62 -6.41 5.06
N PHE A 266 26.03 -7.44 4.48
CA PHE A 266 26.71 -8.58 3.88
C PHE A 266 26.57 -8.55 2.36
N VAL A 267 27.68 -8.43 1.62
CA VAL A 267 27.72 -8.54 0.17
C VAL A 267 28.11 -9.95 -0.21
N THR A 268 27.16 -10.75 -0.68
CA THR A 268 27.31 -12.21 -0.75
C THR A 268 28.00 -12.74 -2.00
N ARG A 269 28.08 -11.96 -3.09
CA ARG A 269 28.63 -12.42 -4.39
C ARG A 269 29.98 -11.79 -4.76
N GLU A 270 30.37 -10.74 -4.06
CA GLU A 270 31.62 -10.00 -4.34
C GLU A 270 32.54 -10.16 -3.13
N LYS A 271 33.82 -10.48 -3.38
CA LYS A 271 34.83 -10.69 -2.32
C LYS A 271 35.51 -9.37 -1.94
N GLU A 272 35.51 -8.41 -2.85
CA GLU A 272 36.15 -7.10 -2.67
C GLU A 272 35.25 -5.99 -3.21
N PRO A 273 35.35 -4.77 -2.68
CA PRO A 273 34.61 -3.63 -3.19
C PRO A 273 35.10 -3.31 -4.61
N LYS A 274 34.17 -3.34 -5.58
CA LYS A 274 34.44 -2.82 -6.92
C LYS A 274 34.36 -1.30 -6.88
N ILE A 275 35.50 -0.63 -6.83
CA ILE A 275 35.60 0.83 -6.83
C ILE A 275 35.26 1.42 -8.19
N ASP A 276 35.43 0.65 -9.27
CA ASP A 276 35.16 1.09 -10.63
C ASP A 276 33.68 1.04 -10.98
N ASN A 277 33.12 2.22 -11.34
CA ASN A 277 31.80 2.40 -11.93
C ASN A 277 30.55 2.37 -11.02
N ILE A 278 30.59 2.95 -9.84
CA ILE A 278 29.34 3.32 -9.16
C ILE A 278 28.72 4.47 -9.97
N LYS A 279 27.72 4.17 -10.80
CA LYS A 279 26.95 5.20 -11.53
C LYS A 279 26.41 6.21 -10.50
N PRO A 280 26.51 7.51 -10.77
CA PRO A 280 25.96 8.50 -9.87
C PRO A 280 24.43 8.33 -9.75
N ILE A 281 23.89 8.65 -8.59
CA ILE A 281 22.44 8.69 -8.39
C ILE A 281 21.89 9.83 -9.25
N LYS A 282 20.98 9.49 -10.17
CA LYS A 282 20.28 10.48 -11.01
C LYS A 282 19.02 10.94 -10.28
N ALA A 283 18.93 12.22 -9.96
CA ALA A 283 17.72 12.82 -9.42
C ALA A 283 16.97 13.59 -10.50
N ILE A 284 15.66 13.36 -10.58
CA ILE A 284 14.75 14.00 -11.53
C ILE A 284 13.71 14.76 -10.72
N LYS A 285 13.57 16.06 -10.97
CA LYS A 285 12.50 16.90 -10.38
C LYS A 285 11.38 17.05 -11.40
N PHE A 286 10.14 16.95 -10.94
CA PHE A 286 8.97 17.13 -11.78
C PHE A 286 8.31 18.48 -11.50
N LYS A 287 7.90 19.16 -12.57
CA LYS A 287 7.17 20.43 -12.44
C LYS A 287 5.74 20.17 -11.94
N PRO A 288 5.21 21.03 -11.06
CA PRO A 288 3.81 20.92 -10.64
C PRO A 288 2.88 21.10 -11.84
N HIS A 289 1.87 20.26 -11.94
CA HIS A 289 0.82 20.35 -12.95
C HIS A 289 -0.52 20.65 -12.26
N ALA A 290 -1.38 21.47 -12.90
CA ALA A 290 -2.64 21.91 -12.32
C ALA A 290 -3.65 20.79 -12.00
N LYS A 291 -3.51 19.63 -12.66
CA LYS A 291 -4.36 18.45 -12.44
C LYS A 291 -3.86 17.52 -11.35
N ASP A 292 -2.63 17.72 -10.86
CA ASP A 292 -2.01 16.81 -9.90
C ASP A 292 -2.23 17.34 -8.49
N GLU A 293 -2.89 16.56 -7.65
CA GLU A 293 -3.21 16.89 -6.27
C GLU A 293 -2.25 16.18 -5.29
N PRO A 294 -1.97 16.73 -4.11
CA PRO A 294 -1.29 15.96 -3.07
C PRO A 294 -2.18 14.80 -2.62
N LEU A 295 -1.58 13.66 -2.30
CA LEU A 295 -2.32 12.52 -1.77
C LEU A 295 -2.99 12.91 -0.46
N SER A 296 -4.30 12.79 -0.41
CA SER A 296 -5.12 13.09 0.77
C SER A 296 -5.95 11.87 1.19
N SER A 297 -6.29 11.79 2.47
CA SER A 297 -7.26 10.81 2.94
C SER A 297 -8.62 11.07 2.31
N ILE A 298 -9.25 10.04 1.72
CA ILE A 298 -10.56 10.16 1.07
C ILE A 298 -11.64 10.60 2.06
N LEU A 299 -11.62 10.04 3.26
CA LEU A 299 -12.60 10.27 4.30
C LEU A 299 -12.08 11.17 5.43
N GLY A 300 -10.93 11.82 5.24
CA GLY A 300 -10.31 12.68 6.24
C GLY A 300 -9.75 11.93 7.46
N PRO A 301 -9.31 12.64 8.51
CA PRO A 301 -8.64 12.05 9.67
C PRO A 301 -9.54 11.15 10.51
N LYS A 302 -10.86 11.38 10.50
CA LYS A 302 -11.87 10.55 11.20
C LYS A 302 -12.51 9.54 10.25
N HIS A 303 -11.71 8.87 9.43
CA HIS A 303 -12.16 8.00 8.36
C HIS A 303 -13.16 6.90 8.81
N TRP A 304 -13.01 6.31 9.99
CA TRP A 304 -13.89 5.27 10.50
C TRP A 304 -15.31 5.79 10.84
N LEU A 305 -15.44 7.02 11.36
CA LEU A 305 -16.75 7.65 11.59
C LEU A 305 -17.48 7.93 10.27
N TRP A 306 -16.74 8.47 9.28
CA TRP A 306 -17.30 8.71 7.96
C TRP A 306 -17.70 7.40 7.27
N LEU A 307 -16.89 6.35 7.41
CA LEU A 307 -17.25 5.03 6.90
C LEU A 307 -18.52 4.51 7.56
N GLY A 308 -18.65 4.61 8.87
CA GLY A 308 -19.86 4.25 9.61
C GLY A 308 -21.08 5.05 9.15
N MET A 309 -20.92 6.36 8.95
CA MET A 309 -22.00 7.22 8.43
C MET A 309 -22.42 6.86 7.00
N ILE A 310 -21.47 6.56 6.10
CA ILE A 310 -21.77 6.12 4.74
C ILE A 310 -22.57 4.81 4.77
N ILE A 311 -22.13 3.84 5.55
CA ILE A 311 -22.81 2.54 5.68
C ILE A 311 -24.21 2.72 6.24
N ALA A 312 -24.36 3.43 7.35
CA ALA A 312 -25.65 3.62 8.00
C ALA A 312 -26.63 4.41 7.12
N SER A 313 -26.20 5.57 6.61
CA SER A 313 -27.07 6.44 5.79
C SER A 313 -27.49 5.78 4.48
N SER A 314 -26.53 5.15 3.76
CA SER A 314 -26.85 4.47 2.51
C SER A 314 -27.79 3.28 2.72
N PHE A 315 -27.64 2.54 3.83
CA PHE A 315 -28.51 1.42 4.16
C PHE A 315 -29.94 1.89 4.52
N VAL A 316 -30.07 2.94 5.33
CA VAL A 316 -31.39 3.52 5.66
C VAL A 316 -32.09 4.03 4.40
N ILE A 317 -31.37 4.79 3.55
CA ILE A 317 -31.93 5.30 2.30
C ILE A 317 -32.34 4.13 1.38
N PHE A 318 -31.52 3.09 1.31
CA PHE A 318 -31.85 1.86 0.57
C PHE A 318 -33.16 1.23 1.04
N LEU A 319 -33.35 1.05 2.35
CA LEU A 319 -34.58 0.47 2.91
C LEU A 319 -35.82 1.34 2.60
N ILE A 320 -35.69 2.65 2.72
CA ILE A 320 -36.78 3.59 2.39
C ILE A 320 -37.16 3.49 0.92
N LEU A 321 -36.19 3.58 0.01
CA LEU A 321 -36.42 3.49 -1.42
C LEU A 321 -37.00 2.12 -1.82
N LEU A 322 -36.47 1.04 -1.22
CA LEU A 322 -36.99 -0.30 -1.43
C LEU A 322 -38.48 -0.41 -1.01
N GLY A 323 -38.84 0.18 0.16
CA GLY A 323 -40.21 0.23 0.65
C GLY A 323 -41.12 1.01 -0.31
N ILE A 324 -40.68 2.17 -0.80
CA ILE A 324 -41.40 3.00 -1.76
C ILE A 324 -41.62 2.23 -3.09
N ILE A 325 -40.56 1.65 -3.65
CA ILE A 325 -40.64 0.88 -4.92
C ILE A 325 -41.56 -0.32 -4.75
N THR A 326 -41.44 -1.05 -3.63
CA THR A 326 -42.31 -2.21 -3.37
C THR A 326 -43.74 -1.78 -3.25
N ARG A 327 -44.05 -0.71 -2.49
CA ARG A 327 -45.43 -0.26 -2.25
C ARG A 327 -46.12 0.32 -3.50
N TYR A 328 -45.41 1.17 -4.23
CA TYR A 328 -46.03 1.94 -5.32
C TYR A 328 -45.83 1.32 -6.71
N TYR A 329 -44.83 0.46 -6.90
CA TYR A 329 -44.53 -0.12 -8.19
C TYR A 329 -44.75 -1.64 -8.24
N ILE A 330 -44.19 -2.40 -7.31
CA ILE A 330 -44.26 -3.87 -7.35
C ILE A 330 -45.62 -4.37 -6.88
N TYR A 331 -46.12 -3.89 -5.74
CA TYR A 331 -47.38 -4.32 -5.14
C TYR A 331 -48.61 -4.13 -6.05
N PRO A 332 -48.81 -3.00 -6.76
CA PRO A 332 -49.90 -2.84 -7.70
C PRO A 332 -49.85 -3.83 -8.86
N ILE A 333 -48.68 -4.17 -9.36
CA ILE A 333 -48.52 -5.15 -10.44
C ILE A 333 -48.97 -6.54 -9.96
N ASP A 334 -48.50 -6.96 -8.78
CA ASP A 334 -48.81 -8.29 -8.24
C ASP A 334 -50.29 -8.46 -7.88
N HIS A 335 -50.98 -7.40 -7.45
CA HIS A 335 -52.37 -7.51 -6.92
C HIS A 335 -53.44 -7.02 -7.89
N ASN A 336 -53.11 -6.07 -8.79
CA ASN A 336 -54.15 -5.46 -9.62
C ASN A 336 -54.16 -5.94 -11.09
N THR A 337 -53.05 -6.60 -11.55
CA THR A 337 -52.94 -6.95 -12.97
C THR A 337 -52.97 -8.46 -13.25
N ASN A 338 -53.22 -9.31 -12.26
CA ASN A 338 -53.07 -10.78 -12.34
C ASN A 338 -51.70 -11.25 -12.90
N LYS A 339 -50.68 -10.38 -12.90
CA LYS A 339 -49.31 -10.66 -13.30
C LYS A 339 -48.43 -10.62 -12.07
N ILE A 340 -47.63 -11.66 -11.89
CA ILE A 340 -46.61 -11.69 -10.81
C ILE A 340 -45.38 -10.98 -11.31
N PHE A 341 -44.88 -9.99 -10.55
CA PHE A 341 -43.63 -9.32 -10.86
C PHE A 341 -42.47 -10.31 -10.76
N LEU A 342 -41.70 -10.45 -11.85
CA LEU A 342 -40.67 -11.46 -11.95
C LEU A 342 -39.62 -11.28 -10.84
N THR A 343 -39.30 -12.36 -10.14
CA THR A 343 -38.32 -12.40 -9.05
C THR A 343 -36.94 -11.93 -9.50
N THR A 344 -36.53 -12.20 -10.74
CA THR A 344 -35.31 -11.71 -11.34
C THR A 344 -35.23 -10.18 -11.36
N TRP A 345 -36.31 -9.53 -11.84
CA TRP A 345 -36.35 -8.07 -11.89
C TRP A 345 -36.38 -7.47 -10.50
N ARG A 346 -36.96 -8.11 -9.49
CA ARG A 346 -36.88 -7.69 -8.09
C ARG A 346 -35.42 -7.70 -7.61
N SER A 347 -34.68 -8.79 -7.89
CA SER A 347 -33.27 -8.91 -7.54
C SER A 347 -32.42 -7.82 -8.20
N VAL A 348 -32.62 -7.59 -9.50
CA VAL A 348 -31.92 -6.57 -10.26
C VAL A 348 -32.20 -5.17 -9.70
N ILE A 349 -33.46 -4.82 -9.46
CA ILE A 349 -33.84 -3.52 -8.89
C ILE A 349 -33.22 -3.34 -7.51
N ASN A 350 -33.29 -4.34 -6.63
CA ASN A 350 -32.71 -4.24 -5.28
C ASN A 350 -31.22 -3.98 -5.30
N VAL A 351 -30.46 -4.73 -6.13
CA VAL A 351 -29.01 -4.53 -6.28
C VAL A 351 -28.71 -3.16 -6.87
N LEU A 352 -29.46 -2.72 -7.87
CA LEU A 352 -29.26 -1.43 -8.52
C LEU A 352 -29.53 -0.27 -7.55
N VAL A 353 -30.65 -0.31 -6.81
CA VAL A 353 -30.99 0.72 -5.80
C VAL A 353 -29.94 0.76 -4.70
N MET A 354 -29.48 -0.40 -4.23
CA MET A 354 -28.40 -0.48 -3.24
C MET A 354 -27.11 0.18 -3.75
N CYS A 355 -26.69 -0.15 -4.96
CA CYS A 355 -25.50 0.45 -5.57
C CYS A 355 -25.64 1.98 -5.72
N ILE A 356 -26.80 2.46 -6.16
CA ILE A 356 -27.08 3.90 -6.29
C ILE A 356 -26.99 4.59 -4.92
N CYS A 357 -27.59 4.01 -3.87
CA CYS A 357 -27.52 4.58 -2.51
C CYS A 357 -26.07 4.69 -2.02
N ILE A 358 -25.26 3.65 -2.24
CA ILE A 358 -23.83 3.67 -1.86
C ILE A 358 -23.08 4.73 -2.66
N VAL A 359 -23.28 4.78 -3.98
CA VAL A 359 -22.60 5.74 -4.86
C VAL A 359 -22.92 7.17 -4.45
N VAL A 360 -24.17 7.51 -4.22
CA VAL A 360 -24.60 8.86 -3.85
C VAL A 360 -24.04 9.27 -2.50
N THR A 361 -24.21 8.44 -1.47
CA THR A 361 -23.78 8.78 -0.10
C THR A 361 -22.26 8.83 0.02
N ALA A 362 -21.53 7.88 -0.58
CA ALA A 362 -20.07 7.87 -0.55
C ALA A 362 -19.50 9.05 -1.36
N SER A 363 -20.07 9.37 -2.53
CA SER A 363 -19.65 10.55 -3.32
C SER A 363 -19.87 11.85 -2.56
N ALA A 364 -21.02 12.00 -1.89
CA ALA A 364 -21.30 13.18 -1.08
C ALA A 364 -20.31 13.34 0.08
N ALA A 365 -20.00 12.24 0.79
CA ALA A 365 -19.03 12.25 1.88
C ALA A 365 -17.61 12.59 1.39
N VAL A 366 -17.17 12.00 0.28
CA VAL A 366 -15.85 12.28 -0.31
C VAL A 366 -15.76 13.73 -0.81
N PHE A 367 -16.80 14.23 -1.46
CA PHE A 367 -16.84 15.63 -1.92
C PHE A 367 -16.78 16.60 -0.74
N TRP A 368 -17.54 16.33 0.33
CA TRP A 368 -17.49 17.13 1.55
C TRP A 368 -16.10 17.18 2.16
N ASN A 369 -15.46 16.00 2.35
CA ASN A 369 -14.10 15.93 2.90
C ASN A 369 -13.07 16.62 1.99
N LYS A 370 -13.20 16.49 0.67
CA LYS A 370 -12.32 17.20 -0.27
C LYS A 370 -12.42 18.72 -0.06
N ARG A 371 -13.64 19.25 0.02
CA ARG A 371 -13.86 20.69 0.22
C ARG A 371 -13.27 21.18 1.55
N GLN A 372 -13.37 20.38 2.63
CA GLN A 372 -12.75 20.73 3.92
C GLN A 372 -11.23 20.74 3.83
N ASN A 373 -10.61 19.73 3.21
CA ASN A 373 -9.17 19.68 3.02
C ASN A 373 -8.64 20.86 2.17
N ASP A 374 -9.36 21.28 1.14
CA ASP A 374 -8.98 22.42 0.30
C ASP A 374 -9.00 23.75 1.09
N ILE A 375 -9.98 23.91 1.99
CA ILE A 375 -10.08 25.08 2.89
C ILE A 375 -8.90 25.10 3.86
N GLU A 376 -8.63 23.96 4.53
CA GLU A 376 -7.51 23.83 5.49
C GLU A 376 -6.16 24.10 4.81
N THR A 377 -5.94 23.54 3.62
CA THR A 377 -4.69 23.73 2.85
C THR A 377 -4.51 25.21 2.46
N SER A 378 -5.58 25.87 2.05
CA SER A 378 -5.54 27.29 1.69
C SER A 378 -5.26 28.19 2.91
N GLN A 379 -5.79 27.86 4.07
CA GLN A 379 -5.52 28.59 5.31
C GLN A 379 -4.06 28.45 5.75
N VAL A 380 -3.50 27.24 5.68
CA VAL A 380 -2.09 26.97 6.00
C VAL A 380 -1.15 27.69 5.03
N GLN A 381 -1.45 27.69 3.73
CA GLN A 381 -0.66 28.42 2.74
C GLN A 381 -0.68 29.94 2.97
N ASN A 382 -1.82 30.51 3.36
CA ASN A 382 -1.93 31.93 3.67
C ASN A 382 -1.16 32.30 4.94
N MET A 383 -1.06 31.40 5.94
CA MET A 383 -0.24 31.63 7.14
C MET A 383 1.26 31.52 6.86
N VAL A 384 1.68 30.57 6.00
CA VAL A 384 3.08 30.36 5.62
C VAL A 384 3.57 31.39 4.61
N GLY A 385 2.69 31.93 3.76
CA GLY A 385 3.01 32.94 2.76
C GLY A 385 3.40 34.30 3.34
N THR A 386 3.14 34.56 4.63
CA THR A 386 3.56 35.79 5.34
C THR A 386 4.98 35.72 5.89
N THR A 387 5.58 34.54 5.98
CA THR A 387 6.98 34.35 6.32
C THR A 387 7.71 33.85 5.07
N GLY A 388 8.33 34.79 4.35
CA GLY A 388 9.06 34.55 3.09
C GLY A 388 10.25 33.60 3.27
N THR A 389 9.99 32.32 3.43
CA THR A 389 10.99 31.28 3.39
C THR A 389 11.01 30.70 1.97
N ARG A 390 12.02 31.06 1.18
CA ARG A 390 12.41 30.35 -0.04
C ARG A 390 12.34 28.86 0.26
N SER A 391 11.59 28.15 -0.55
CA SER A 391 11.43 26.70 -0.46
C SER A 391 12.79 26.02 -0.26
N SER A 392 13.02 25.44 0.89
CA SER A 392 14.23 24.67 1.24
C SER A 392 14.43 23.42 0.34
N TYR A 393 13.45 23.13 -0.52
CA TYR A 393 13.47 22.01 -1.47
C TYR A 393 14.56 22.13 -2.55
N ASP A 394 15.09 23.34 -2.82
CA ASP A 394 16.10 23.53 -3.87
C ASP A 394 17.54 23.24 -3.41
N LEU A 395 17.80 23.29 -2.11
CA LEU A 395 19.14 23.01 -1.52
C LEU A 395 19.37 21.54 -1.15
N GLU A 396 18.30 20.71 -1.12
CA GLU A 396 18.35 19.37 -0.53
C GLU A 396 18.90 18.27 -1.47
N LEU A 397 19.05 18.54 -2.77
CA LEU A 397 19.50 17.53 -3.72
C LEU A 397 21.02 17.44 -3.87
N GLU A 398 21.77 18.41 -3.37
CA GLU A 398 23.23 18.50 -3.58
C GLU A 398 24.11 17.99 -2.44
N ASN A 399 23.59 17.88 -1.20
CA ASN A 399 24.37 17.45 -0.06
C ASN A 399 24.02 16.04 0.39
N HIS A 400 24.81 15.05 0.00
CA HIS A 400 24.71 13.69 0.50
C HIS A 400 25.32 13.55 1.89
N PRO A 401 24.57 13.07 2.92
CA PRO A 401 25.15 12.68 4.20
C PRO A 401 25.79 11.29 4.09
N ARG A 402 26.83 11.14 3.27
CA ARG A 402 27.59 9.87 3.20
C ARG A 402 28.38 9.56 4.48
N GLN A 403 28.63 10.55 5.32
CA GLN A 403 29.54 10.38 6.47
C GLN A 403 28.88 9.83 7.74
N SER A 404 27.59 10.06 7.98
CA SER A 404 26.96 9.67 9.25
C SER A 404 26.61 8.18 9.36
N LEU A 405 26.29 7.52 8.24
CA LEU A 405 25.99 6.07 8.24
C LEU A 405 27.25 5.19 8.13
N SER A 406 28.38 5.72 7.64
CA SER A 406 29.62 4.97 7.53
C SER A 406 30.18 4.52 8.89
N GLN A 407 29.96 5.29 9.94
CA GLN A 407 30.35 4.92 11.30
C GLN A 407 29.45 3.86 11.95
N ALA A 408 28.18 3.78 11.55
CA ALA A 408 27.21 2.83 12.07
C ALA A 408 27.15 1.53 11.24
N THR A 409 27.88 1.45 10.12
CA THR A 409 27.76 0.35 9.15
C THR A 409 29.05 -0.46 9.06
N ASN A 410 28.94 -1.76 9.37
CA ASN A 410 29.99 -2.74 9.13
C ASN A 410 29.65 -3.50 7.82
N VAL A 411 30.58 -3.51 6.87
CA VAL A 411 30.39 -4.17 5.57
C VAL A 411 31.26 -5.42 5.47
N HIS A 412 30.62 -6.56 5.22
CA HIS A 412 31.27 -7.86 5.08
C HIS A 412 31.15 -8.34 3.62
N TYR A 413 32.29 -8.60 2.98
CA TYR A 413 32.33 -9.05 1.58
C TYR A 413 32.54 -10.58 1.48
N GLY A 414 31.91 -11.22 0.49
CA GLY A 414 32.06 -12.65 0.19
C GLY A 414 31.46 -13.59 1.23
N GLN A 415 30.72 -13.08 2.19
CA GLN A 415 30.15 -13.85 3.29
C GLN A 415 28.63 -13.73 3.34
N ARG A 416 28.00 -14.73 3.97
CA ARG A 416 26.60 -14.67 4.35
C ARG A 416 26.52 -14.43 5.86
N PRO A 417 25.48 -13.74 6.34
CA PRO A 417 25.27 -13.57 7.77
C PRO A 417 25.06 -14.94 8.45
N ASP A 418 25.77 -15.20 9.53
CA ASP A 418 25.47 -16.28 10.45
C ASP A 418 24.33 -15.84 11.38
N LEU A 419 23.10 -15.98 10.87
CA LEU A 419 21.90 -15.51 11.56
C LEU A 419 21.70 -16.18 12.92
N ARG A 420 22.11 -17.46 13.04
CA ARG A 420 21.95 -18.19 14.31
C ARG A 420 22.83 -17.57 15.39
N ARG A 421 24.11 -17.36 15.11
CA ARG A 421 25.05 -16.73 16.03
C ARG A 421 24.61 -15.32 16.38
N MET A 422 24.31 -14.51 15.38
CA MET A 422 23.95 -13.10 15.56
C MET A 422 22.66 -12.91 16.37
N LEU A 423 21.63 -13.73 16.16
CA LEU A 423 20.37 -13.63 16.89
C LEU A 423 20.50 -14.12 18.35
N LEU A 424 21.33 -15.11 18.61
CA LEU A 424 21.53 -15.64 19.96
C LEU A 424 22.37 -14.70 20.86
N GLU A 425 23.15 -13.79 20.27
CA GLU A 425 23.87 -12.74 21.02
C GLU A 425 22.91 -11.78 21.76
N TYR A 426 21.65 -11.66 21.32
CA TYR A 426 20.64 -10.75 21.90
C TYR A 426 19.68 -11.43 22.87
N ASN A 427 20.03 -12.57 23.43
CA ASN A 427 19.17 -13.40 24.29
C ASN A 427 18.85 -12.79 25.67
N GLY A 428 19.38 -11.63 26.03
CA GLY A 428 19.20 -11.02 27.36
C GLY A 428 18.11 -9.95 27.47
N SER A 429 17.52 -9.49 26.37
CA SER A 429 16.54 -8.41 26.34
C SER A 429 15.26 -8.82 25.63
N SER A 430 14.17 -8.13 25.90
CA SER A 430 12.92 -8.31 25.12
C SER A 430 13.17 -7.86 23.68
N THR A 431 13.32 -8.83 22.76
CA THR A 431 13.77 -8.59 21.39
C THR A 431 12.69 -8.98 20.39
N ASN A 432 12.32 -8.04 19.51
CA ASN A 432 11.50 -8.32 18.34
C ASN A 432 12.38 -8.51 17.10
N VAL A 433 12.20 -9.62 16.39
CA VAL A 433 12.95 -10.00 15.20
C VAL A 433 12.05 -9.90 13.98
N PHE A 434 12.27 -8.87 13.19
CA PHE A 434 11.60 -8.70 11.89
C PHE A 434 12.40 -9.37 10.78
N ALA A 435 11.73 -10.13 9.91
CA ALA A 435 12.39 -10.66 8.71
C ALA A 435 11.63 -10.27 7.44
N SER A 436 12.36 -9.71 6.46
CA SER A 436 11.82 -9.32 5.16
C SER A 436 12.73 -9.75 4.02
N GLY A 437 12.13 -10.14 2.88
CA GLY A 437 12.86 -10.57 1.70
C GLY A 437 12.51 -12.00 1.27
N PRO A 438 13.47 -12.77 0.68
CA PRO A 438 13.20 -14.10 0.15
C PRO A 438 12.60 -15.06 1.19
N LYS A 439 11.69 -15.92 0.75
CA LYS A 439 11.00 -16.88 1.64
C LYS A 439 11.97 -17.73 2.48
N ARG A 440 13.08 -18.17 1.88
CA ARG A 440 14.08 -18.99 2.56
C ARG A 440 14.72 -18.25 3.75
N LEU A 441 15.08 -16.97 3.58
CA LEU A 441 15.63 -16.13 4.66
C LEU A 441 14.63 -16.01 5.81
N ARG A 442 13.38 -15.70 5.49
CA ARG A 442 12.32 -15.53 6.51
C ARG A 442 12.03 -16.82 7.27
N GLN A 443 12.05 -17.97 6.57
CA GLN A 443 11.89 -19.28 7.19
C GLN A 443 13.07 -19.66 8.10
N GLU A 444 14.29 -19.33 7.70
CA GLU A 444 15.49 -19.56 8.50
C GLU A 444 15.44 -18.76 9.81
N VAL A 445 15.12 -17.46 9.74
CA VAL A 445 14.93 -16.61 10.94
C VAL A 445 13.80 -17.15 11.81
N ALA A 446 12.66 -17.52 11.23
CA ALA A 446 11.53 -18.09 11.97
C ALA A 446 11.94 -19.38 12.72
N THR A 447 12.69 -20.27 12.06
CA THR A 447 13.16 -21.50 12.68
C THR A 447 14.10 -21.23 13.86
N ILE A 448 14.99 -20.24 13.74
CA ILE A 448 15.90 -19.86 14.83
C ILE A 448 15.10 -19.33 16.02
N CYS A 449 14.17 -18.41 15.79
CA CYS A 449 13.34 -17.82 16.85
C CYS A 449 12.41 -18.86 17.53
N SER A 450 11.97 -19.89 16.79
CA SER A 450 11.10 -20.94 17.34
C SER A 450 11.86 -22.14 17.94
N SER A 451 13.19 -22.15 17.90
CA SER A 451 13.99 -23.31 18.33
C SER A 451 14.07 -23.53 19.84
N GLY A 452 13.46 -22.65 20.66
CA GLY A 452 13.56 -22.71 22.14
C GLY A 452 14.96 -22.43 22.69
N LEU A 453 15.91 -21.99 21.84
CA LEU A 453 17.25 -21.60 22.29
C LEU A 453 17.29 -20.19 22.86
N ALA A 454 16.24 -19.40 22.63
CA ALA A 454 16.09 -18.04 23.09
C ALA A 454 14.60 -17.72 23.32
N ASP A 455 14.17 -17.74 24.57
CA ASP A 455 12.77 -17.51 24.96
C ASP A 455 12.31 -16.07 24.78
N ASN A 456 13.24 -15.14 24.60
CA ASN A 456 12.97 -13.69 24.53
C ASN A 456 12.86 -13.14 23.10
N LEU A 457 12.96 -14.00 22.06
CA LEU A 457 12.87 -13.58 20.67
C LEU A 457 11.44 -13.69 20.15
N HIS A 458 10.82 -12.58 19.85
CA HIS A 458 9.54 -12.51 19.16
C HIS A 458 9.76 -12.36 17.67
N PHE A 459 9.16 -13.24 16.85
CA PHE A 459 9.34 -13.24 15.40
C PHE A 459 8.16 -12.64 14.68
N GLU A 460 8.44 -11.74 13.75
CA GLU A 460 7.46 -11.15 12.86
C GLU A 460 7.94 -11.13 11.40
N SER A 461 7.18 -11.77 10.51
CA SER A 461 7.50 -11.79 9.08
C SER A 461 6.84 -10.64 8.35
N VAL A 462 7.65 -9.74 7.81
CA VAL A 462 7.19 -8.66 6.94
C VAL A 462 7.32 -9.13 5.49
N SER A 463 6.22 -9.53 4.89
CA SER A 463 6.22 -9.97 3.49
C SER A 463 4.96 -9.52 2.77
N PHE A 464 5.15 -8.94 1.64
CA PHE A 464 4.11 -8.60 0.67
C PHE A 464 4.23 -9.56 -0.52
N SER A 465 4.01 -10.85 -0.29
CA SER A 465 3.98 -11.85 -1.37
C SER A 465 2.56 -11.91 -1.93
N TRP A 466 2.36 -11.31 -3.05
CA TRP A 466 1.14 -11.36 -3.86
C TRP A 466 1.20 -12.47 -4.90
#